data_06ac79ee482921b42200e1718a460309
#
_entry.id   06ac79ee482921b42200e1718a460309
#
_cell.length_a   1.000
_cell.length_b   1.000
_cell.length_c   1.000
_cell.angle_alpha   90.00
_cell.angle_beta   90.00
_cell.angle_gamma   90.00
#
_symmetry.space_group_name_H-M   'P 1'
#
loop_
_entity.id
_entity.type
_entity.pdbx_description
1 polymer ?
#
loop_
_entity_poly.entity_id
_entity_poly.type
_entity_poly.pdbx_seq_one_letter_code
_entity_poly.pdbx_strand_id
1 'polypeptide(L)'
;MKKALIIGGGGFIGSNITQFLLENRDYNVDVIDNFSRSASGKTPLLEKYRESDRLKIFNADLTKIENFDQLDRDYDYVFMLAAMVGVDKVNAVPHEVIRVNSMLLLNSLEWLRASSCGRVVFSSTSETYAGTIEAFGYDVPTNETVPLTVEDVSHPRFTYAITKMLGESGFINYARQGYFEAVVVRYHNVYGPNMGFRHVIPHLVERFQKNESPFLIYGHDQTRAFNYIDDAVLGTVLAVEKGTNQEIYHIGDSDEISIETLTCFVGKLLNYDGDYEYAPTFPGSVSRRCPDITKAKNDLVYSPSVKWQEGVTSTINWYLEYLKGAETSQESFYDQYGIKQ
;
A
#
# COMPACT_ATOMS: atom_id res chain seq x y z
N MET A 1 -21.94 12.99 12.80
CA MET A 1 -20.88 12.84 11.78
C MET A 1 -19.67 12.25 12.45
N LYS A 2 -19.13 11.13 11.95
CA LYS A 2 -17.92 10.51 12.51
C LYS A 2 -16.66 11.27 12.08
N LYS A 3 -15.59 11.13 12.86
CA LYS A 3 -14.34 11.81 12.64
C LYS A 3 -13.23 10.78 12.37
N ALA A 4 -12.59 10.89 11.22
CA ALA A 4 -11.52 9.99 10.80
C ALA A 4 -10.19 10.73 10.67
N LEU A 5 -9.11 10.13 11.16
CA LEU A 5 -7.74 10.57 10.92
C LEU A 5 -7.03 9.60 9.96
N ILE A 6 -6.39 10.12 8.93
CA ILE A 6 -5.58 9.33 7.99
C ILE A 6 -4.13 9.75 8.10
N ILE A 7 -3.32 8.97 8.80
CA ILE A 7 -1.88 9.12 8.91
C ILE A 7 -1.22 8.48 7.67
N GLY A 8 -0.62 9.31 6.82
CA GLY A 8 -0.15 8.90 5.49
C GLY A 8 -1.19 9.09 4.39
N GLY A 9 -2.09 10.07 4.56
CA GLY A 9 -3.18 10.33 3.62
C GLY A 9 -2.74 10.97 2.30
N GLY A 10 -1.51 11.49 2.20
CA GLY A 10 -0.89 11.93 0.94
C GLY A 10 -0.41 10.78 0.05
N GLY A 11 -0.34 9.54 0.59
CA GLY A 11 0.07 8.36 -0.14
C GLY A 11 -1.01 7.76 -1.04
N PHE A 12 -0.64 6.73 -1.82
CA PHE A 12 -1.53 6.06 -2.76
C PHE A 12 -2.83 5.53 -2.12
N ILE A 13 -2.73 4.68 -1.10
CA ILE A 13 -3.90 4.11 -0.43
C ILE A 13 -4.63 5.18 0.38
N GLY A 14 -3.89 6.03 1.10
CA GLY A 14 -4.48 7.03 2.00
C GLY A 14 -5.32 8.09 1.28
N SER A 15 -4.87 8.57 0.12
CA SER A 15 -5.63 9.54 -0.68
C SER A 15 -6.91 8.95 -1.26
N ASN A 16 -6.89 7.68 -1.65
CA ASN A 16 -8.08 6.97 -2.13
C ASN A 16 -9.06 6.66 -0.98
N ILE A 17 -8.58 6.34 0.24
CA ILE A 17 -9.44 6.23 1.43
C ILE A 17 -10.09 7.60 1.73
N THR A 18 -9.30 8.70 1.68
CA THR A 18 -9.83 10.06 1.87
C THR A 18 -10.99 10.33 0.91
N GLN A 19 -10.78 10.11 -0.38
CA GLN A 19 -11.82 10.24 -1.40
C GLN A 19 -13.04 9.40 -1.05
N PHE A 20 -12.85 8.10 -0.78
CA PHE A 20 -13.95 7.19 -0.50
C PHE A 20 -14.79 7.65 0.71
N LEU A 21 -14.14 8.09 1.79
CA LEU A 21 -14.84 8.56 2.99
C LEU A 21 -15.64 9.85 2.71
N LEU A 22 -15.10 10.77 1.93
CA LEU A 22 -15.79 12.01 1.56
C LEU A 22 -16.99 11.77 0.61
N GLU A 23 -16.88 10.80 -0.30
CA GLU A 23 -17.91 10.51 -1.30
C GLU A 23 -18.97 9.52 -0.79
N ASN A 24 -18.59 8.53 0.03
CA ASN A 24 -19.44 7.40 0.37
C ASN A 24 -19.78 7.28 1.86
N ARG A 25 -19.25 8.19 2.69
CA ARG A 25 -19.48 8.22 4.15
C ARG A 25 -19.74 9.65 4.62
N ASP A 26 -20.51 9.77 5.69
CA ASP A 26 -20.73 11.05 6.36
C ASP A 26 -19.69 11.26 7.46
N TYR A 27 -18.41 11.45 7.03
CA TYR A 27 -17.27 11.65 7.93
C TYR A 27 -16.61 13.00 7.71
N ASN A 28 -16.12 13.59 8.81
CA ASN A 28 -15.06 14.60 8.77
C ASN A 28 -13.72 13.86 8.70
N VAL A 29 -12.84 14.26 7.80
CA VAL A 29 -11.59 13.60 7.53
C VAL A 29 -10.42 14.55 7.76
N ASP A 30 -9.55 14.20 8.68
CA ASP A 30 -8.27 14.84 8.87
C ASP A 30 -7.18 13.98 8.23
N VAL A 31 -6.37 14.58 7.38
CA VAL A 31 -5.22 13.95 6.72
C VAL A 31 -3.95 14.54 7.28
N ILE A 32 -3.00 13.70 7.69
CA ILE A 32 -1.64 14.13 8.02
C ILE A 32 -0.61 13.33 7.24
N ASP A 33 0.31 14.05 6.59
CA ASP A 33 1.39 13.49 5.76
C ASP A 33 2.55 14.49 5.69
N ASN A 34 3.78 14.03 5.49
CA ASN A 34 4.92 14.89 5.21
C ASN A 34 5.12 15.13 3.70
N PHE A 35 4.28 14.53 2.87
CA PHE A 35 4.27 14.61 1.40
C PHE A 35 5.62 14.30 0.74
N SER A 36 6.48 13.54 1.43
CA SER A 36 7.82 13.19 0.94
C SER A 36 7.85 12.34 -0.34
N ARG A 37 6.70 11.81 -0.75
CA ARG A 37 6.53 11.07 -2.02
C ARG A 37 6.11 11.95 -3.19
N SER A 38 5.81 13.22 -2.94
CA SER A 38 5.39 14.20 -3.95
C SER A 38 6.41 15.32 -4.06
N ALA A 39 6.98 15.54 -5.23
CA ALA A 39 7.91 16.65 -5.47
C ALA A 39 7.26 18.04 -5.26
N SER A 40 5.95 18.13 -5.54
CA SER A 40 5.18 19.37 -5.32
C SER A 40 4.68 19.58 -3.89
N GLY A 41 4.87 18.59 -2.99
CA GLY A 41 4.27 18.60 -1.65
C GLY A 41 2.74 18.47 -1.65
N LYS A 42 2.16 17.99 -2.75
CA LYS A 42 0.71 17.87 -2.95
C LYS A 42 0.35 16.52 -3.56
N THR A 43 -0.85 16.08 -3.28
CA THR A 43 -1.43 14.87 -3.91
C THR A 43 -2.61 15.31 -4.78
N PRO A 44 -2.59 15.09 -6.11
CA PRO A 44 -3.65 15.57 -7.01
C PRO A 44 -5.06 15.17 -6.57
N LEU A 45 -5.22 13.97 -6.02
CA LEU A 45 -6.50 13.48 -5.56
C LEU A 45 -7.04 14.28 -4.36
N LEU A 46 -6.18 14.68 -3.42
CA LEU A 46 -6.58 15.52 -2.27
C LEU A 46 -6.87 16.95 -2.68
N GLU A 47 -6.17 17.49 -3.67
CA GLU A 47 -6.43 18.85 -4.18
C GLU A 47 -7.85 19.00 -4.72
N LYS A 48 -8.44 17.93 -5.30
CA LYS A 48 -9.84 17.90 -5.76
C LYS A 48 -10.84 18.22 -4.64
N TYR A 49 -10.50 17.88 -3.39
CA TYR A 49 -11.39 18.06 -2.23
C TYR A 49 -10.93 19.17 -1.28
N ARG A 50 -9.93 19.97 -1.67
CA ARG A 50 -9.30 20.99 -0.80
C ARG A 50 -10.28 22.01 -0.23
N GLU A 51 -11.32 22.34 -1.00
CA GLU A 51 -12.35 23.31 -0.58
C GLU A 51 -13.50 22.67 0.21
N SER A 52 -13.40 21.38 0.52
CA SER A 52 -14.42 20.68 1.29
C SER A 52 -14.32 21.04 2.78
N ASP A 53 -15.40 21.52 3.38
CA ASP A 53 -15.49 21.80 4.83
C ASP A 53 -15.27 20.53 5.69
N ARG A 54 -15.35 19.34 5.06
CA ARG A 54 -15.16 18.05 5.72
C ARG A 54 -13.72 17.52 5.65
N LEU A 55 -12.81 18.22 4.99
CA LEU A 55 -11.39 17.80 4.85
C LEU A 55 -10.45 18.82 5.47
N LYS A 56 -9.59 18.37 6.39
CA LYS A 56 -8.42 19.13 6.83
C LYS A 56 -7.14 18.40 6.46
N ILE A 57 -6.14 19.14 6.01
CA ILE A 57 -4.84 18.59 5.60
C ILE A 57 -3.74 19.23 6.41
N PHE A 58 -2.96 18.39 7.11
CA PHE A 58 -1.80 18.78 7.91
C PHE A 58 -0.52 18.28 7.20
N ASN A 59 0.41 19.20 6.94
CA ASN A 59 1.72 18.84 6.41
C ASN A 59 2.72 18.73 7.57
N ALA A 60 3.03 17.53 8.03
CA ALA A 60 3.92 17.31 9.15
C ALA A 60 4.59 15.92 9.14
N ASP A 61 5.80 15.87 9.69
CA ASP A 61 6.59 14.67 9.90
C ASP A 61 6.32 14.06 11.28
N LEU A 62 5.56 13.00 11.35
CA LEU A 62 5.19 12.32 12.59
C LEU A 62 6.31 11.42 13.19
N THR A 63 7.51 11.40 12.60
CA THR A 63 8.70 10.92 13.32
C THR A 63 9.08 11.85 14.47
N LYS A 64 8.52 13.05 14.51
CA LYS A 64 8.65 14.05 15.58
C LYS A 64 7.36 14.04 16.39
N ILE A 65 7.45 13.65 17.67
CA ILE A 65 6.28 13.46 18.53
C ILE A 65 5.47 14.73 18.73
N GLU A 66 6.12 15.90 18.77
CA GLU A 66 5.49 17.20 18.92
C GLU A 66 4.52 17.54 17.78
N ASN A 67 4.68 16.95 16.62
CA ASN A 67 3.79 17.18 15.49
C ASN A 67 2.40 16.55 15.65
N PHE A 68 2.22 15.67 16.64
CA PHE A 68 0.90 15.16 17.00
C PHE A 68 0.06 16.17 17.78
N ASP A 69 0.64 17.23 18.36
CA ASP A 69 -0.08 18.22 19.15
C ASP A 69 -1.07 19.07 18.34
N GLN A 70 -0.93 19.10 17.00
CA GLN A 70 -1.88 19.76 16.09
C GLN A 70 -3.13 18.91 15.80
N LEU A 71 -3.15 17.64 16.18
CA LEU A 71 -4.25 16.72 15.95
C LEU A 71 -5.21 16.71 17.14
N ASP A 72 -6.48 16.50 16.86
CA ASP A 72 -7.48 16.20 17.89
C ASP A 72 -7.20 14.86 18.54
N ARG A 73 -7.84 14.57 19.67
CA ARG A 73 -7.59 13.34 20.44
C ARG A 73 -8.81 12.44 20.57
N ASP A 74 -9.85 12.69 19.76
CA ASP A 74 -11.18 12.07 19.87
C ASP A 74 -11.69 11.53 18.54
N TYR A 75 -10.80 11.02 17.69
CA TYR A 75 -11.21 10.41 16.42
C TYR A 75 -11.96 9.09 16.64
N ASP A 76 -13.08 8.92 15.94
CA ASP A 76 -13.79 7.65 15.90
C ASP A 76 -12.94 6.56 15.23
N TYR A 77 -12.24 6.94 14.16
CA TYR A 77 -11.40 6.02 13.38
C TYR A 77 -10.04 6.64 13.03
N VAL A 78 -8.99 5.84 13.16
CA VAL A 78 -7.63 6.22 12.76
C VAL A 78 -7.10 5.20 11.76
N PHE A 79 -6.65 5.68 10.59
CA PHE A 79 -6.00 4.88 9.55
C PHE A 79 -4.50 5.12 9.62
N MET A 80 -3.75 4.15 10.14
CA MET A 80 -2.29 4.22 10.26
C MET A 80 -1.65 3.60 9.01
N LEU A 81 -1.43 4.41 7.98
CA LEU A 81 -0.94 3.97 6.66
C LEU A 81 0.48 4.44 6.35
N ALA A 82 0.95 5.49 7.04
CA ALA A 82 2.25 6.07 6.77
C ALA A 82 3.39 5.08 7.01
N ALA A 83 4.28 4.99 6.04
CA ALA A 83 5.54 4.26 6.14
C ALA A 83 6.48 4.67 5.01
N MET A 84 7.78 4.57 5.24
CA MET A 84 8.77 4.56 4.18
C MET A 84 8.75 3.17 3.51
N VAL A 85 8.38 3.12 2.24
CA VAL A 85 8.18 1.90 1.46
C VAL A 85 8.87 2.00 0.08
N GLY A 86 9.02 0.87 -0.59
CA GLY A 86 9.55 0.74 -1.94
C GLY A 86 10.88 0.00 -1.96
N VAL A 87 11.00 -0.98 -2.87
CA VAL A 87 12.15 -1.88 -2.96
C VAL A 87 13.47 -1.12 -3.09
N ASP A 88 13.50 -0.08 -3.94
CA ASP A 88 14.70 0.72 -4.16
C ASP A 88 15.15 1.44 -2.89
N LYS A 89 14.21 2.06 -2.14
CA LYS A 89 14.54 2.75 -0.87
C LYS A 89 15.00 1.76 0.20
N VAL A 90 14.32 0.61 0.28
CA VAL A 90 14.67 -0.44 1.24
C VAL A 90 16.09 -0.96 0.99
N ASN A 91 16.49 -1.11 -0.27
CA ASN A 91 17.84 -1.54 -0.61
C ASN A 91 18.90 -0.43 -0.48
N ALA A 92 18.56 0.81 -0.83
CA ALA A 92 19.50 1.93 -0.83
C ALA A 92 19.76 2.51 0.57
N VAL A 93 18.73 2.61 1.41
CA VAL A 93 18.80 3.26 2.74
C VAL A 93 18.05 2.46 3.82
N PRO A 94 18.38 1.16 4.02
CA PRO A 94 17.64 0.28 4.95
C PRO A 94 17.62 0.81 6.39
N HIS A 95 18.67 1.47 6.85
CA HIS A 95 18.73 2.10 8.17
C HIS A 95 17.70 3.21 8.33
N GLU A 96 17.46 4.01 7.28
CA GLU A 96 16.42 5.05 7.31
C GLU A 96 15.01 4.44 7.33
N VAL A 97 14.79 3.33 6.62
CA VAL A 97 13.52 2.60 6.67
C VAL A 97 13.23 2.12 8.09
N ILE A 98 14.22 1.54 8.76
CA ILE A 98 14.08 1.11 10.17
C ILE A 98 13.80 2.33 11.04
N ARG A 99 14.62 3.38 10.96
CA ARG A 99 14.49 4.58 11.80
C ARG A 99 13.12 5.24 11.63
N VAL A 100 12.75 5.58 10.40
CA VAL A 100 11.52 6.32 10.11
C VAL A 100 10.29 5.49 10.50
N ASN A 101 10.22 4.23 10.07
CA ASN A 101 9.04 3.41 10.34
C ASN A 101 8.88 3.10 11.84
N SER A 102 9.99 2.84 12.55
CA SER A 102 9.93 2.56 13.98
C SER A 102 9.57 3.81 14.80
N MET A 103 10.17 4.96 14.50
CA MET A 103 9.83 6.22 15.20
C MET A 103 8.38 6.61 14.99
N LEU A 104 7.93 6.57 13.72
CA LEU A 104 6.54 6.87 13.36
C LEU A 104 5.56 5.94 14.10
N LEU A 105 5.87 4.63 14.14
CA LEU A 105 5.07 3.63 14.84
C LEU A 105 5.00 3.93 16.35
N LEU A 106 6.14 4.08 17.00
CA LEU A 106 6.20 4.29 18.46
C LEU A 106 5.55 5.60 18.87
N ASN A 107 5.79 6.69 18.14
CA ASN A 107 5.14 7.98 18.39
C ASN A 107 3.61 7.88 18.22
N SER A 108 3.14 7.16 17.20
CA SER A 108 1.71 6.96 16.99
C SER A 108 1.07 6.16 18.12
N LEU A 109 1.72 5.09 18.60
CA LEU A 109 1.23 4.29 19.73
C LEU A 109 1.15 5.11 21.02
N GLU A 110 2.17 5.92 21.33
CA GLU A 110 2.18 6.77 22.52
C GLU A 110 1.12 7.89 22.45
N TRP A 111 0.94 8.49 21.28
CA TRP A 111 -0.11 9.48 21.09
C TRP A 111 -1.50 8.86 21.21
N LEU A 112 -1.75 7.69 20.60
CA LEU A 112 -3.01 6.96 20.70
C LEU A 112 -3.29 6.54 22.15
N ARG A 113 -2.28 6.08 22.89
CA ARG A 113 -2.41 5.72 24.31
C ARG A 113 -2.89 6.88 25.18
N ALA A 114 -2.49 8.11 24.82
CA ALA A 114 -2.87 9.36 25.51
C ALA A 114 -4.12 10.02 24.92
N SER A 115 -4.81 9.38 23.99
CA SER A 115 -5.98 9.89 23.28
C SER A 115 -7.25 9.12 23.69
N SER A 116 -8.41 9.63 23.33
CA SER A 116 -9.70 8.95 23.42
C SER A 116 -10.18 8.45 22.04
N CYS A 117 -9.23 8.10 21.17
CA CYS A 117 -9.55 7.56 19.85
C CYS A 117 -10.25 6.21 19.96
N GLY A 118 -11.24 5.97 19.10
CA GLY A 118 -12.03 4.76 19.09
C GLY A 118 -11.26 3.57 18.52
N ARG A 119 -11.26 3.40 17.22
CA ARG A 119 -10.67 2.24 16.54
C ARG A 119 -9.60 2.64 15.54
N VAL A 120 -8.50 1.88 15.55
CA VAL A 120 -7.36 2.06 14.65
C VAL A 120 -7.26 0.91 13.67
N VAL A 121 -7.06 1.18 12.38
CA VAL A 121 -6.59 0.19 11.42
C VAL A 121 -5.12 0.42 11.11
N PHE A 122 -4.32 -0.61 11.33
CA PHE A 122 -2.89 -0.59 10.99
C PHE A 122 -2.64 -1.30 9.66
N SER A 123 -1.97 -0.62 8.74
CA SER A 123 -1.56 -1.19 7.45
C SER A 123 -0.32 -2.06 7.61
N SER A 124 -0.49 -3.36 7.49
CA SER A 124 0.59 -4.34 7.35
C SER A 124 0.71 -4.81 5.90
N THR A 125 1.41 -5.90 5.67
CA THR A 125 1.77 -6.37 4.33
C THR A 125 1.98 -7.89 4.30
N SER A 126 1.78 -8.50 3.14
CA SER A 126 2.16 -9.90 2.89
C SER A 126 3.67 -10.16 2.95
N GLU A 127 4.51 -9.12 2.94
CA GLU A 127 5.96 -9.27 3.12
C GLU A 127 6.33 -9.82 4.51
N THR A 128 5.47 -9.67 5.52
CA THR A 128 5.71 -10.16 6.87
C THR A 128 5.85 -11.69 6.97
N TYR A 129 5.33 -12.43 6.00
CA TYR A 129 5.43 -13.88 5.95
C TYR A 129 6.04 -14.43 4.64
N ALA A 130 6.64 -13.56 3.83
CA ALA A 130 7.29 -13.99 2.59
C ALA A 130 8.36 -15.06 2.85
N GLY A 131 9.17 -14.88 3.88
CA GLY A 131 10.18 -15.86 4.30
C GLY A 131 9.59 -17.21 4.73
N THR A 132 8.41 -17.21 5.35
CA THR A 132 7.72 -18.46 5.75
C THR A 132 7.35 -19.32 4.56
N ILE A 133 6.80 -18.71 3.51
CA ILE A 133 6.40 -19.44 2.29
C ILE A 133 7.64 -20.00 1.58
N GLU A 134 8.65 -19.17 1.34
CA GLU A 134 9.83 -19.53 0.58
C GLU A 134 10.74 -20.53 1.33
N ALA A 135 11.00 -20.31 2.62
CA ALA A 135 11.92 -21.14 3.38
C ALA A 135 11.28 -22.44 3.93
N PHE A 136 9.97 -22.42 4.23
CA PHE A 136 9.30 -23.53 4.91
C PHE A 136 8.16 -24.18 4.11
N GLY A 137 7.88 -23.67 2.90
CA GLY A 137 6.87 -24.26 2.02
C GLY A 137 5.44 -24.20 2.58
N TYR A 138 5.06 -23.07 3.17
CA TYR A 138 3.72 -22.88 3.73
C TYR A 138 2.64 -22.82 2.62
N ASP A 139 1.40 -23.20 2.98
CA ASP A 139 0.29 -23.27 2.05
C ASP A 139 -0.03 -21.93 1.36
N VAL A 140 -0.33 -22.00 0.06
CA VAL A 140 -0.84 -20.90 -0.76
C VAL A 140 -2.10 -21.40 -1.48
N PRO A 141 -3.26 -20.72 -1.33
CA PRO A 141 -3.51 -19.43 -0.66
C PRO A 141 -3.21 -19.46 0.84
N THR A 142 -2.56 -18.36 1.33
CA THR A 142 -2.06 -18.26 2.69
C THR A 142 -3.06 -17.54 3.59
N ASN A 143 -3.38 -18.14 4.75
CA ASN A 143 -4.27 -17.53 5.75
C ASN A 143 -3.53 -16.64 6.76
N GLU A 144 -4.28 -15.92 7.61
CA GLU A 144 -3.71 -14.94 8.55
C GLU A 144 -2.94 -15.57 9.72
N THR A 145 -3.13 -16.88 9.99
CA THR A 145 -2.45 -17.58 11.10
C THR A 145 -1.04 -18.04 10.74
N VAL A 146 -0.59 -17.76 9.50
CA VAL A 146 0.76 -18.08 9.04
C VAL A 146 1.82 -17.52 9.99
N PRO A 147 2.83 -18.31 10.42
CA PRO A 147 3.95 -17.81 11.19
C PRO A 147 4.71 -16.73 10.42
N LEU A 148 5.14 -15.68 11.12
CA LEU A 148 5.93 -14.60 10.52
C LEU A 148 7.41 -14.91 10.70
N THR A 149 8.16 -14.97 9.58
CA THR A 149 9.60 -15.26 9.62
C THR A 149 10.39 -14.35 8.70
N VAL A 150 11.63 -14.11 9.11
CA VAL A 150 12.65 -13.40 8.34
C VAL A 150 13.78 -14.40 8.10
N GLU A 151 14.14 -14.64 6.83
CA GLU A 151 15.21 -15.58 6.49
C GLU A 151 16.58 -15.08 6.91
N ASP A 152 16.84 -13.79 6.66
CA ASP A 152 18.13 -13.16 6.96
C ASP A 152 17.91 -11.72 7.44
N VAL A 153 18.10 -11.49 8.73
CA VAL A 153 17.96 -10.15 9.34
C VAL A 153 18.99 -9.14 8.84
N SER A 154 20.10 -9.61 8.25
CA SER A 154 21.14 -8.74 7.71
C SER A 154 20.82 -8.23 6.31
N HIS A 155 19.91 -8.91 5.59
CA HIS A 155 19.55 -8.53 4.23
C HIS A 155 18.58 -7.32 4.22
N PRO A 156 18.93 -6.23 3.52
CA PRO A 156 18.14 -4.97 3.50
C PRO A 156 16.66 -5.16 3.20
N ARG A 157 16.32 -6.09 2.34
CA ARG A 157 14.94 -6.40 1.92
C ARG A 157 13.98 -6.60 3.09
N PHE A 158 14.44 -7.23 4.17
CA PHE A 158 13.57 -7.58 5.30
C PHE A 158 13.33 -6.44 6.27
N THR A 159 14.06 -5.31 6.17
CA THR A 159 13.90 -4.18 7.08
C THR A 159 12.47 -3.65 7.13
N TYR A 160 11.82 -3.54 5.98
CA TYR A 160 10.42 -3.12 5.91
C TYR A 160 9.48 -4.13 6.59
N ALA A 161 9.63 -5.42 6.28
CA ALA A 161 8.82 -6.47 6.88
C ALA A 161 8.95 -6.50 8.41
N ILE A 162 10.18 -6.38 8.92
CA ILE A 162 10.46 -6.33 10.37
C ILE A 162 9.73 -5.15 11.03
N THR A 163 9.75 -3.95 10.43
CA THR A 163 9.02 -2.81 10.98
C THR A 163 7.50 -3.00 10.96
N LYS A 164 6.96 -3.72 9.99
CA LYS A 164 5.53 -4.06 9.92
C LYS A 164 5.16 -5.14 10.94
N MET A 165 6.02 -6.15 11.17
CA MET A 165 5.83 -7.13 12.26
C MET A 165 5.82 -6.45 13.63
N LEU A 166 6.73 -5.49 13.86
CA LEU A 166 6.74 -4.67 15.06
C LEU A 166 5.41 -3.91 15.23
N GLY A 167 4.89 -3.35 14.12
CA GLY A 167 3.61 -2.65 14.11
C GLY A 167 2.42 -3.55 14.43
N GLU A 168 2.32 -4.74 13.84
CA GLU A 168 1.27 -5.71 14.17
C GLU A 168 1.29 -6.02 15.68
N SER A 169 2.47 -6.36 16.20
CA SER A 169 2.64 -6.63 17.63
C SER A 169 2.27 -5.42 18.49
N GLY A 170 2.71 -4.22 18.10
CA GLY A 170 2.46 -2.98 18.83
C GLY A 170 0.97 -2.67 18.93
N PHE A 171 0.28 -2.54 17.80
CA PHE A 171 -1.15 -2.17 17.79
C PHE A 171 -2.03 -3.20 18.50
N ILE A 172 -1.81 -4.50 18.27
CA ILE A 172 -2.58 -5.57 18.94
C ILE A 172 -2.36 -5.54 20.46
N ASN A 173 -1.12 -5.39 20.94
CA ASN A 173 -0.85 -5.42 22.37
C ASN A 173 -1.29 -4.14 23.09
N TYR A 174 -1.22 -2.96 22.47
CA TYR A 174 -1.80 -1.74 23.03
C TYR A 174 -3.33 -1.83 23.10
N ALA A 175 -3.98 -2.39 22.08
CA ALA A 175 -5.42 -2.65 22.09
C ALA A 175 -5.80 -3.65 23.19
N ARG A 176 -4.98 -4.69 23.44
CA ARG A 176 -5.17 -5.65 24.53
C ARG A 176 -5.13 -5.01 25.92
N GLN A 177 -4.38 -3.90 26.07
CA GLN A 177 -4.36 -3.12 27.31
C GLN A 177 -5.56 -2.16 27.43
N GLY A 178 -6.44 -2.09 26.42
CA GLY A 178 -7.65 -1.26 26.43
C GLY A 178 -7.44 0.22 26.12
N TYR A 179 -6.30 0.61 25.53
CA TYR A 179 -6.07 2.01 25.18
C TYR A 179 -6.93 2.48 23.99
N PHE A 180 -7.18 1.60 23.03
CA PHE A 180 -8.03 1.77 21.86
C PHE A 180 -8.39 0.40 21.30
N GLU A 181 -9.30 0.33 20.34
CA GLU A 181 -9.49 -0.89 19.54
C GLU A 181 -8.55 -0.87 18.32
N ALA A 182 -7.98 -2.02 17.95
CA ALA A 182 -7.12 -2.14 16.78
C ALA A 182 -7.50 -3.30 15.87
N VAL A 183 -7.40 -3.05 14.57
CA VAL A 183 -7.50 -4.06 13.52
C VAL A 183 -6.28 -3.93 12.63
N VAL A 184 -5.70 -5.05 12.23
CA VAL A 184 -4.57 -5.08 11.30
C VAL A 184 -5.06 -5.53 9.93
N VAL A 185 -4.65 -4.83 8.87
CA VAL A 185 -4.86 -5.26 7.49
C VAL A 185 -3.52 -5.59 6.83
N ARG A 186 -3.35 -6.82 6.33
CA ARG A 186 -2.21 -7.21 5.51
C ARG A 186 -2.60 -7.06 4.04
N TYR A 187 -2.03 -6.07 3.39
CA TYR A 187 -2.27 -5.83 1.96
C TYR A 187 -1.53 -6.81 1.07
N HIS A 188 -2.19 -7.16 -0.04
CA HIS A 188 -1.66 -8.01 -1.10
C HIS A 188 -1.68 -7.29 -2.44
N ASN A 189 -0.49 -6.98 -2.97
CA ASN A 189 -0.27 -6.45 -4.32
C ASN A 189 -1.31 -5.41 -4.77
N VAL A 190 -1.59 -4.41 -3.93
CA VAL A 190 -2.53 -3.33 -4.25
C VAL A 190 -1.99 -2.53 -5.43
N TYR A 191 -2.83 -2.32 -6.43
CA TYR A 191 -2.49 -1.59 -7.64
C TYR A 191 -3.65 -0.67 -8.08
N GLY A 192 -3.34 0.31 -8.94
CA GLY A 192 -4.32 1.24 -9.48
C GLY A 192 -3.68 2.54 -9.96
N PRO A 193 -4.48 3.50 -10.45
CA PRO A 193 -4.02 4.84 -10.81
C PRO A 193 -3.21 5.50 -9.71
N ASN A 194 -2.08 6.13 -10.06
CA ASN A 194 -1.20 6.83 -9.13
C ASN A 194 -0.52 5.96 -8.05
N MET A 195 -0.28 4.68 -8.33
CA MET A 195 0.34 3.75 -7.38
C MET A 195 1.85 3.93 -7.17
N GLY A 196 2.50 4.81 -7.88
CA GLY A 196 3.96 4.96 -7.89
C GLY A 196 4.63 4.06 -8.95
N PHE A 197 5.77 4.55 -9.50
CA PHE A 197 6.35 4.01 -10.73
C PHE A 197 7.24 2.78 -10.57
N ARG A 198 7.65 2.45 -9.37
CA ARG A 198 8.54 1.31 -9.07
C ARG A 198 7.79 0.01 -8.75
N HIS A 199 6.57 -0.14 -9.29
CA HIS A 199 5.77 -1.34 -9.20
C HIS A 199 5.63 -2.01 -10.57
N VAL A 200 5.27 -3.30 -10.60
CA VAL A 200 5.30 -4.11 -11.82
C VAL A 200 4.49 -3.51 -12.97
N ILE A 201 3.25 -3.05 -12.73
CA ILE A 201 2.39 -2.54 -13.81
C ILE A 201 2.94 -1.25 -14.42
N PRO A 202 3.24 -0.17 -13.65
CA PRO A 202 3.86 1.02 -14.22
C PRO A 202 5.21 0.76 -14.87
N HIS A 203 6.03 -0.12 -14.30
CA HIS A 203 7.31 -0.50 -14.88
C HIS A 203 7.16 -1.21 -16.25
N LEU A 204 6.15 -2.07 -16.40
CA LEU A 204 5.82 -2.66 -17.70
C LEU A 204 5.41 -1.57 -18.70
N VAL A 205 4.55 -0.63 -18.31
CA VAL A 205 4.14 0.50 -19.17
C VAL A 205 5.37 1.28 -19.64
N GLU A 206 6.26 1.66 -18.73
CA GLU A 206 7.49 2.40 -19.05
C GLU A 206 8.36 1.64 -20.06
N ARG A 207 8.58 0.32 -19.86
CA ARG A 207 9.41 -0.51 -20.72
C ARG A 207 8.80 -0.66 -22.12
N PHE A 208 7.49 -0.87 -22.23
CA PHE A 208 6.80 -0.91 -23.51
C PHE A 208 6.86 0.44 -24.24
N GLN A 209 6.75 1.56 -23.53
CA GLN A 209 6.91 2.90 -24.13
C GLN A 209 8.33 3.17 -24.65
N LYS A 210 9.34 2.51 -24.08
CA LYS A 210 10.73 2.54 -24.57
C LYS A 210 10.98 1.62 -25.77
N ASN A 211 9.96 0.90 -26.24
CA ASN A 211 10.04 -0.04 -27.35
C ASN A 211 11.14 -1.10 -27.17
N GLU A 212 11.28 -1.65 -25.94
CA GLU A 212 12.22 -2.75 -25.70
C GLU A 212 11.90 -3.93 -26.60
N SER A 213 12.90 -4.45 -27.36
CA SER A 213 12.75 -5.60 -28.24
C SER A 213 14.06 -6.40 -28.30
N PRO A 214 14.07 -7.71 -28.00
CA PRO A 214 12.94 -8.48 -27.47
C PRO A 214 12.52 -7.97 -26.09
N PHE A 215 11.23 -8.14 -25.73
CA PHE A 215 10.74 -7.76 -24.42
C PHE A 215 11.05 -8.87 -23.41
N LEU A 216 11.91 -8.60 -22.44
CA LEU A 216 12.32 -9.58 -21.43
C LEU A 216 11.27 -9.69 -20.32
N ILE A 217 10.75 -10.91 -20.09
CA ILE A 217 9.83 -11.22 -18.99
C ILE A 217 10.62 -11.86 -17.85
N TYR A 218 10.82 -11.11 -16.76
CA TYR A 218 11.53 -11.58 -15.58
C TYR A 218 10.58 -12.35 -14.65
N GLY A 219 10.93 -13.61 -14.30
CA GLY A 219 10.09 -14.46 -13.44
C GLY A 219 8.72 -14.74 -14.05
N HIS A 220 8.67 -15.10 -15.32
CA HIS A 220 7.47 -15.32 -16.14
C HIS A 220 6.47 -16.29 -15.51
N ASP A 221 6.96 -17.31 -14.81
CA ASP A 221 6.21 -18.39 -14.13
C ASP A 221 5.73 -18.01 -12.73
N GLN A 222 6.23 -16.89 -12.17
CA GLN A 222 5.77 -16.43 -10.86
C GLN A 222 4.34 -15.92 -10.92
N THR A 223 3.57 -16.21 -9.87
CA THR A 223 2.15 -15.84 -9.82
C THR A 223 1.85 -14.86 -8.68
N ARG A 224 0.88 -13.99 -8.92
CA ARG A 224 0.40 -12.98 -7.96
C ARG A 224 -1.11 -12.84 -8.07
N ALA A 225 -1.76 -12.64 -6.94
CA ALA A 225 -3.10 -12.09 -6.88
C ALA A 225 -3.01 -10.58 -6.72
N PHE A 226 -3.58 -9.85 -7.66
CA PHE A 226 -3.54 -8.38 -7.69
C PHE A 226 -4.85 -7.81 -7.17
N ASN A 227 -4.80 -6.88 -6.22
CA ASN A 227 -5.96 -6.25 -5.61
C ASN A 227 -6.12 -4.80 -6.09
N TYR A 228 -7.19 -4.51 -6.80
CA TYR A 228 -7.43 -3.14 -7.29
C TYR A 228 -7.68 -2.17 -6.13
N ILE A 229 -7.27 -0.91 -6.33
CA ILE A 229 -7.29 0.11 -5.26
C ILE A 229 -8.68 0.30 -4.64
N ASP A 230 -9.75 0.28 -5.43
CA ASP A 230 -11.10 0.49 -4.92
C ASP A 230 -11.53 -0.65 -3.96
N ASP A 231 -11.20 -1.90 -4.30
CA ASP A 231 -11.44 -3.05 -3.44
C ASP A 231 -10.56 -3.00 -2.17
N ALA A 232 -9.28 -2.59 -2.30
CA ALA A 232 -8.39 -2.43 -1.16
C ALA A 232 -8.90 -1.34 -0.19
N VAL A 233 -9.39 -0.21 -0.71
CA VAL A 233 -10.00 0.88 0.06
C VAL A 233 -11.27 0.38 0.77
N LEU A 234 -12.16 -0.28 0.04
CA LEU A 234 -13.39 -0.83 0.62
C LEU A 234 -13.06 -1.81 1.74
N GLY A 235 -12.15 -2.76 1.51
CA GLY A 235 -11.73 -3.73 2.53
C GLY A 235 -11.14 -3.07 3.77
N THR A 236 -10.36 -2.01 3.61
CA THR A 236 -9.76 -1.26 4.73
C THR A 236 -10.82 -0.52 5.55
N VAL A 237 -11.77 0.13 4.87
CA VAL A 237 -12.88 0.82 5.54
C VAL A 237 -13.78 -0.19 6.26
N LEU A 238 -14.09 -1.31 5.63
CA LEU A 238 -14.85 -2.38 6.30
C LEU A 238 -14.10 -2.94 7.52
N ALA A 239 -12.78 -3.10 7.44
CA ALA A 239 -11.97 -3.56 8.57
C ALA A 239 -12.05 -2.61 9.77
N VAL A 240 -11.95 -1.29 9.55
CA VAL A 240 -12.07 -0.33 10.65
C VAL A 240 -13.51 -0.21 11.16
N GLU A 241 -14.52 -0.34 10.31
CA GLU A 241 -15.92 -0.22 10.69
C GLU A 241 -16.49 -1.47 11.39
N LYS A 242 -16.09 -2.68 10.96
CA LYS A 242 -16.71 -3.96 11.34
C LYS A 242 -15.74 -4.98 11.94
N GLY A 243 -14.44 -4.83 11.71
CA GLY A 243 -13.45 -5.82 12.11
C GLY A 243 -13.49 -6.10 13.62
N THR A 244 -13.17 -7.32 14.00
CA THR A 244 -13.06 -7.71 15.42
C THR A 244 -11.79 -7.11 16.01
N ASN A 245 -11.89 -6.55 17.20
CA ASN A 245 -10.73 -5.97 17.91
C ASN A 245 -9.60 -6.98 18.06
N GLN A 246 -8.36 -6.57 17.79
CA GLN A 246 -7.12 -7.34 17.84
C GLN A 246 -6.97 -8.39 16.72
N GLU A 247 -7.86 -8.41 15.72
CA GLU A 247 -7.80 -9.34 14.63
C GLU A 247 -7.00 -8.80 13.44
N ILE A 248 -6.45 -9.75 12.67
CA ILE A 248 -5.71 -9.49 11.43
C ILE A 248 -6.57 -9.97 10.26
N TYR A 249 -6.66 -9.18 9.21
CA TYR A 249 -7.37 -9.52 7.97
C TYR A 249 -6.46 -9.37 6.76
N HIS A 250 -6.49 -10.34 5.86
CA HIS A 250 -5.93 -10.20 4.53
C HIS A 250 -6.88 -9.37 3.66
N ILE A 251 -6.39 -8.25 3.12
CA ILE A 251 -7.10 -7.43 2.15
C ILE A 251 -6.40 -7.61 0.80
N GLY A 252 -7.02 -8.40 -0.06
CA GLY A 252 -6.46 -8.86 -1.31
C GLY A 252 -7.54 -9.45 -2.22
N ASP A 253 -7.11 -9.97 -3.36
CA ASP A 253 -7.91 -10.82 -4.24
C ASP A 253 -7.37 -12.25 -4.21
N SER A 254 -8.19 -13.22 -4.60
CA SER A 254 -7.82 -14.63 -4.77
C SER A 254 -7.64 -15.04 -6.24
N ASP A 255 -7.84 -14.12 -7.20
CA ASP A 255 -7.62 -14.36 -8.63
C ASP A 255 -6.11 -14.24 -8.94
N GLU A 256 -5.45 -15.39 -9.07
CA GLU A 256 -3.99 -15.48 -9.20
C GLU A 256 -3.60 -15.60 -10.68
N ILE A 257 -2.73 -14.72 -11.15
CA ILE A 257 -2.22 -14.70 -12.52
C ILE A 257 -0.69 -14.76 -12.57
N SER A 258 -0.12 -15.28 -13.66
CA SER A 258 1.32 -15.28 -13.89
C SER A 258 1.81 -13.89 -14.33
N ILE A 259 3.09 -13.61 -14.08
CA ILE A 259 3.75 -12.40 -14.57
C ILE A 259 3.75 -12.37 -16.11
N GLU A 260 3.86 -13.54 -16.75
CA GLU A 260 3.73 -13.67 -18.20
C GLU A 260 2.34 -13.21 -18.66
N THR A 261 1.26 -13.75 -18.05
CA THR A 261 -0.12 -13.38 -18.39
C THR A 261 -0.34 -11.88 -18.27
N LEU A 262 0.13 -11.27 -17.19
CA LEU A 262 0.06 -9.82 -16.99
C LEU A 262 0.83 -9.07 -18.07
N THR A 263 2.09 -9.47 -18.34
CA THR A 263 2.96 -8.79 -19.31
C THR A 263 2.38 -8.84 -20.72
N CYS A 264 1.93 -10.01 -21.17
CA CYS A 264 1.31 -10.17 -22.49
C CYS A 264 0.02 -9.36 -22.61
N PHE A 265 -0.79 -9.28 -21.54
CA PHE A 265 -1.99 -8.46 -21.53
C PHE A 265 -1.66 -6.95 -21.66
N VAL A 266 -0.66 -6.47 -20.92
CA VAL A 266 -0.18 -5.08 -21.01
C VAL A 266 0.37 -4.79 -22.40
N GLY A 267 1.20 -5.67 -22.96
CA GLY A 267 1.73 -5.53 -24.32
C GLY A 267 0.63 -5.43 -25.36
N LYS A 268 -0.40 -6.29 -25.26
CA LYS A 268 -1.58 -6.24 -26.15
C LYS A 268 -2.32 -4.90 -26.08
N LEU A 269 -2.51 -4.36 -24.88
CA LEU A 269 -3.16 -3.05 -24.68
C LEU A 269 -2.34 -1.90 -25.28
N LEU A 270 -1.02 -2.05 -25.29
CA LEU A 270 -0.09 -1.06 -25.82
C LEU A 270 0.30 -1.30 -27.31
N ASN A 271 -0.36 -2.26 -27.98
CA ASN A 271 -0.13 -2.64 -29.36
C ASN A 271 1.31 -3.08 -29.64
N TYR A 272 1.93 -3.80 -28.67
CA TYR A 272 3.25 -4.36 -28.86
C TYR A 272 3.18 -5.57 -29.80
N ASP A 273 3.99 -5.55 -30.87
CA ASP A 273 4.09 -6.57 -31.91
C ASP A 273 5.47 -7.25 -31.99
N GLY A 274 6.37 -6.95 -31.03
CA GLY A 274 7.69 -7.55 -30.95
C GLY A 274 7.72 -8.91 -30.25
N ASP A 275 8.92 -9.48 -30.19
CA ASP A 275 9.16 -10.78 -29.56
C ASP A 275 9.28 -10.69 -28.05
N TYR A 276 8.84 -11.75 -27.36
CA TYR A 276 9.01 -11.93 -25.92
C TYR A 276 10.10 -12.97 -25.64
N GLU A 277 10.96 -12.69 -24.66
CA GLU A 277 11.94 -13.64 -24.16
C GLU A 277 11.85 -13.75 -22.64
N TYR A 278 12.16 -14.93 -22.10
CA TYR A 278 12.16 -15.16 -20.65
C TYR A 278 13.55 -14.87 -20.06
N ALA A 279 13.54 -14.17 -18.95
CA ALA A 279 14.74 -13.86 -18.20
C ALA A 279 14.62 -14.36 -16.74
N PRO A 280 15.74 -14.68 -16.09
CA PRO A 280 15.76 -15.08 -14.68
C PRO A 280 15.13 -14.01 -13.79
N THR A 281 14.43 -14.46 -12.76
CA THR A 281 13.83 -13.56 -11.76
C THR A 281 14.89 -12.82 -10.95
N PHE A 282 14.49 -11.69 -10.37
CA PHE A 282 15.38 -10.95 -9.46
C PHE A 282 15.58 -11.71 -8.14
N PRO A 283 16.79 -11.67 -7.56
CA PRO A 283 17.06 -12.30 -6.27
C PRO A 283 16.06 -11.86 -5.19
N GLY A 284 15.54 -12.83 -4.43
CA GLY A 284 14.58 -12.57 -3.38
C GLY A 284 13.15 -12.36 -3.86
N SER A 285 12.84 -12.59 -5.12
CA SER A 285 11.45 -12.58 -5.60
C SER A 285 10.74 -13.85 -5.14
N VAL A 286 9.50 -13.69 -4.66
CA VAL A 286 8.65 -14.80 -4.18
C VAL A 286 8.06 -15.53 -5.38
N SER A 287 8.08 -16.87 -5.37
CA SER A 287 7.56 -17.68 -6.48
C SER A 287 6.05 -17.54 -6.63
N ARG A 288 5.32 -17.60 -5.50
CA ARG A 288 3.87 -17.56 -5.49
C ARG A 288 3.35 -16.69 -4.33
N ARG A 289 2.36 -15.82 -4.60
CA ARG A 289 1.75 -14.97 -3.56
C ARG A 289 0.26 -14.79 -3.81
N CYS A 290 -0.54 -15.50 -3.03
CA CYS A 290 -2.00 -15.44 -3.05
C CYS A 290 -2.54 -15.52 -1.61
N PRO A 291 -3.38 -14.57 -1.16
CA PRO A 291 -4.01 -14.64 0.16
C PRO A 291 -5.20 -15.59 0.17
N ASP A 292 -5.42 -16.24 1.30
CA ASP A 292 -6.76 -16.68 1.67
C ASP A 292 -7.50 -15.48 2.29
N ILE A 293 -8.61 -15.06 1.68
CA ILE A 293 -9.45 -13.94 2.14
C ILE A 293 -10.77 -14.41 2.76
N THR A 294 -10.88 -15.69 3.09
CA THR A 294 -12.11 -16.28 3.66
C THR A 294 -12.52 -15.59 4.94
N LYS A 295 -11.58 -15.24 5.81
CA LYS A 295 -11.84 -14.51 7.04
C LYS A 295 -12.43 -13.11 6.76
N ALA A 296 -11.83 -12.34 5.86
CA ALA A 296 -12.34 -11.03 5.48
C ALA A 296 -13.73 -11.12 4.82
N LYS A 297 -13.99 -12.15 4.01
CA LYS A 297 -15.32 -12.41 3.44
C LYS A 297 -16.37 -12.66 4.51
N ASN A 298 -16.06 -13.49 5.50
CA ASN A 298 -17.02 -13.88 6.54
C ASN A 298 -17.27 -12.76 7.53
N ASP A 299 -16.23 -12.13 8.06
CA ASP A 299 -16.34 -11.18 9.17
C ASP A 299 -16.68 -9.76 8.69
N LEU A 300 -16.12 -9.35 7.56
CA LEU A 300 -16.24 -7.98 7.02
C LEU A 300 -17.29 -7.87 5.91
N VAL A 301 -17.72 -9.00 5.32
CA VAL A 301 -18.49 -9.04 4.07
C VAL A 301 -17.67 -8.42 2.92
N TYR A 302 -16.33 -8.58 3.00
CA TYR A 302 -15.42 -8.09 1.97
C TYR A 302 -15.46 -9.02 0.76
N SER A 303 -15.70 -8.46 -0.43
CA SER A 303 -15.69 -9.20 -1.69
C SER A 303 -15.08 -8.31 -2.77
N PRO A 304 -13.83 -8.56 -3.18
CA PRO A 304 -13.23 -7.83 -4.30
C PRO A 304 -14.07 -8.06 -5.55
N SER A 305 -14.32 -7.00 -6.31
CA SER A 305 -15.27 -6.99 -7.42
C SER A 305 -14.65 -6.59 -8.75
N VAL A 306 -13.53 -5.87 -8.72
CA VAL A 306 -12.86 -5.38 -9.92
C VAL A 306 -12.00 -6.48 -10.53
N LYS A 307 -12.35 -6.91 -11.74
CA LYS A 307 -11.53 -7.89 -12.47
C LYS A 307 -10.16 -7.30 -12.80
N TRP A 308 -9.10 -8.12 -12.67
CA TRP A 308 -7.74 -7.64 -12.88
C TRP A 308 -7.53 -7.01 -14.27
N GLN A 309 -8.20 -7.50 -15.31
CA GLN A 309 -8.11 -6.93 -16.67
C GLN A 309 -8.66 -5.50 -16.72
N GLU A 310 -9.77 -5.24 -16.03
CA GLU A 310 -10.39 -3.92 -15.95
C GLU A 310 -9.52 -2.95 -15.15
N GLY A 311 -9.07 -3.38 -13.99
CA GLY A 311 -8.19 -2.59 -13.12
C GLY A 311 -6.84 -2.27 -13.77
N VAL A 312 -6.21 -3.24 -14.47
CA VAL A 312 -4.97 -3.03 -15.23
C VAL A 312 -5.19 -2.03 -16.36
N THR A 313 -6.29 -2.18 -17.12
CA THR A 313 -6.63 -1.25 -18.20
C THR A 313 -6.81 0.18 -17.68
N SER A 314 -7.56 0.35 -16.59
CA SER A 314 -7.75 1.66 -15.94
C SER A 314 -6.41 2.27 -15.48
N THR A 315 -5.57 1.44 -14.88
CA THR A 315 -4.23 1.85 -14.40
C THR A 315 -3.35 2.32 -15.56
N ILE A 316 -3.26 1.53 -16.64
CA ILE A 316 -2.46 1.87 -17.83
C ILE A 316 -2.94 3.18 -18.45
N ASN A 317 -4.25 3.34 -18.65
CA ASN A 317 -4.82 4.56 -19.25
C ASN A 317 -4.42 5.80 -18.44
N TRP A 318 -4.49 5.71 -17.10
CA TRP A 318 -4.05 6.80 -16.23
C TRP A 318 -2.55 7.14 -16.43
N TYR A 319 -1.67 6.12 -16.52
CA TYR A 319 -0.24 6.35 -16.75
C TYR A 319 0.05 6.94 -18.12
N LEU A 320 -0.65 6.50 -19.16
CA LEU A 320 -0.49 7.06 -20.52
C LEU A 320 -0.91 8.53 -20.57
N GLU A 321 -2.02 8.90 -19.91
CA GLU A 321 -2.45 10.30 -19.83
C GLU A 321 -1.45 11.15 -19.03
N TYR A 322 -0.98 10.62 -17.89
CA TYR A 322 0.02 11.28 -17.06
C TYR A 322 1.32 11.53 -17.84
N LEU A 323 1.84 10.54 -18.57
CA LEU A 323 3.07 10.66 -19.37
C LEU A 323 2.92 11.69 -20.49
N LYS A 324 1.78 11.76 -21.19
CA LYS A 324 1.50 12.80 -22.19
C LYS A 324 1.51 14.21 -21.58
N GLY A 325 0.96 14.37 -20.40
CA GLY A 325 0.98 15.64 -19.66
C GLY A 325 2.40 16.04 -19.21
N ALA A 326 3.23 15.09 -18.80
CA ALA A 326 4.61 15.32 -18.38
C ALA A 326 5.52 15.74 -19.56
N GLU A 327 5.35 15.17 -20.75
CA GLU A 327 6.08 15.57 -21.97
C GLU A 327 5.82 17.03 -22.37
N THR A 328 4.62 17.56 -22.08
CA THR A 328 4.25 18.94 -22.40
C THR A 328 4.72 19.95 -21.36
N SER A 329 5.08 19.52 -20.13
CA SER A 329 5.43 20.41 -19.02
C SER A 329 6.93 20.68 -18.83
N GLN A 330 7.83 20.11 -19.62
CA GLN A 330 9.30 20.16 -19.49
C GLN A 330 9.85 19.66 -18.13
N GLU A 331 9.01 19.30 -17.18
CA GLU A 331 9.43 18.59 -15.98
C GLU A 331 9.49 17.10 -16.26
N SER A 332 10.70 16.52 -16.18
CA SER A 332 10.80 15.08 -16.35
C SER A 332 10.01 14.40 -15.23
N PHE A 333 9.29 13.35 -15.60
CA PHE A 333 8.62 12.44 -14.70
C PHE A 333 9.47 12.03 -13.47
N TYR A 334 10.78 11.88 -13.67
CA TYR A 334 11.75 11.54 -12.64
C TYR A 334 11.95 12.66 -11.62
N ASP A 335 11.83 13.93 -12.04
CA ASP A 335 12.01 15.09 -11.19
C ASP A 335 10.80 15.30 -10.26
N GLN A 336 9.58 15.03 -10.70
CA GLN A 336 8.37 15.15 -9.87
C GLN A 336 8.32 14.16 -8.71
N TYR A 337 9.02 13.02 -8.83
CA TYR A 337 9.05 11.99 -7.79
C TYR A 337 10.41 11.89 -7.08
N GLY A 338 11.31 12.86 -7.29
CA GLY A 338 12.63 12.90 -6.64
C GLY A 338 13.52 11.71 -7.01
N ILE A 339 13.28 11.11 -8.18
CA ILE A 339 14.04 9.97 -8.68
C ILE A 339 15.20 10.55 -9.50
N LYS A 340 16.37 10.72 -8.88
CA LYS A 340 17.59 11.01 -9.64
C LYS A 340 17.91 9.82 -10.54
N GLN A 341 18.15 10.10 -11.82
CA GLN A 341 18.64 9.14 -12.82
C GLN A 341 20.00 8.58 -12.42
#